data_bc474eec461c2ef08b07123ea040cb3f
#
_entry.id   bc474eec461c2ef08b07123ea040cb3f
#
_cell.length_a   1.000
_cell.length_b   1.000
_cell.length_c   1.000
_cell.angle_alpha   90.00
_cell.angle_beta   90.00
_cell.angle_gamma   90.00
#
_symmetry.space_group_name_H-M   'P 1'
#
loop_
_entity.id
_entity.type
_entity.pdbx_description
1 polymer ?
#
loop_
_entity_poly.entity_id
_entity_poly.type
_entity_poly.pdbx_seq_one_letter_code
_entity_poly.pdbx_strand_id
1 'polypeptide(L)'
;MLKKKPQDVRQAIKKLEKDGVILKYKAVLNKDLVKSESSSVRAIIEVNITPQKDLGFEKIAERIYSFPEVTSCYLLSGTYDLLLVVEGKNIHTVANFVAEKLACLENVRGTATHFMLKKYKEDGVILKHKEENKRIAISY
;
A
#
# COMPACT_ATOMS: atom_id res chain seq x y z
N MET A 1 6.40 -25.14 -22.16
CA MET A 1 5.67 -24.28 -23.12
C MET A 1 4.21 -24.67 -23.18
N LEU A 2 3.31 -23.79 -22.83
CA LEU A 2 1.87 -23.99 -22.92
C LEU A 2 1.43 -23.86 -24.38
N LYS A 3 1.22 -24.98 -25.08
CA LYS A 3 0.64 -25.00 -26.43
C LYS A 3 -0.88 -24.79 -26.38
N LYS A 4 -1.35 -23.64 -25.83
CA LYS A 4 -2.78 -23.29 -25.83
C LYS A 4 -3.04 -22.21 -26.85
N LYS A 5 -4.17 -22.33 -27.55
CA LYS A 5 -4.64 -21.31 -28.50
C LYS A 5 -4.93 -19.99 -27.77
N PRO A 6 -4.71 -18.81 -28.39
CA PRO A 6 -5.02 -17.52 -27.78
C PRO A 6 -6.45 -17.39 -27.24
N GLN A 7 -7.42 -18.03 -27.90
CA GLN A 7 -8.82 -18.06 -27.47
C GLN A 7 -9.01 -18.80 -26.14
N ASP A 8 -8.30 -19.93 -25.95
CA ASP A 8 -8.39 -20.73 -24.72
C ASP A 8 -7.81 -19.95 -23.52
N VAL A 9 -6.73 -19.21 -23.76
CA VAL A 9 -6.11 -18.33 -22.74
C VAL A 9 -7.05 -17.19 -22.37
N ARG A 10 -7.69 -16.54 -23.34
CA ARG A 10 -8.68 -15.46 -23.09
C ARG A 10 -9.88 -15.95 -22.30
N GLN A 11 -10.39 -17.12 -22.62
CA GLN A 11 -11.51 -17.74 -21.89
C GLN A 11 -11.12 -18.09 -20.46
N ALA A 12 -9.91 -18.62 -20.24
CA ALA A 12 -9.39 -18.91 -18.91
C ALA A 12 -9.26 -17.64 -18.06
N ILE A 13 -8.75 -16.55 -18.63
CA ILE A 13 -8.64 -15.25 -17.95
C ILE A 13 -10.02 -14.71 -17.60
N LYS A 14 -10.97 -14.71 -18.54
CA LYS A 14 -12.36 -14.27 -18.28
C LYS A 14 -13.05 -15.08 -17.19
N LYS A 15 -12.79 -16.38 -17.14
CA LYS A 15 -13.31 -17.23 -16.07
C LYS A 15 -12.73 -16.85 -14.72
N LEU A 16 -11.42 -16.62 -14.64
CA LEU A 16 -10.75 -16.20 -13.42
C LEU A 16 -11.23 -14.83 -12.91
N GLU A 17 -11.52 -13.91 -13.84
CA GLU A 17 -12.13 -12.61 -13.50
C GLU A 17 -13.55 -12.79 -12.95
N LYS A 18 -14.39 -13.60 -13.64
CA LYS A 18 -15.76 -13.87 -13.22
C LYS A 18 -15.83 -14.57 -11.86
N ASP A 19 -14.94 -15.52 -11.63
CA ASP A 19 -14.88 -16.29 -10.36
C ASP A 19 -14.24 -15.46 -9.21
N GLY A 20 -13.82 -14.22 -9.49
CA GLY A 20 -13.20 -13.33 -8.50
C GLY A 20 -11.79 -13.74 -8.09
N VAL A 21 -11.13 -14.59 -8.86
CA VAL A 21 -9.71 -14.94 -8.64
C VAL A 21 -8.80 -13.79 -9.06
N ILE A 22 -9.10 -13.18 -10.23
CA ILE A 22 -8.43 -11.96 -10.68
C ILE A 22 -9.32 -10.78 -10.32
N LEU A 23 -8.87 -9.94 -9.40
CA LEU A 23 -9.60 -8.76 -8.94
C LEU A 23 -9.18 -7.48 -9.65
N LYS A 24 -7.90 -7.37 -10.03
CA LYS A 24 -7.33 -6.15 -10.60
C LYS A 24 -6.04 -6.43 -11.35
N TYR A 25 -5.80 -5.66 -12.41
CA TYR A 25 -4.51 -5.57 -13.08
C TYR A 25 -3.78 -4.30 -12.64
N LYS A 26 -2.50 -4.41 -12.43
CA LYS A 26 -1.67 -3.31 -11.93
C LYS A 26 -0.34 -3.26 -12.65
N ALA A 27 0.10 -2.07 -13.03
CA ALA A 27 1.45 -1.83 -13.51
C ALA A 27 2.35 -1.37 -12.37
N VAL A 28 3.59 -1.88 -12.32
CA VAL A 28 4.65 -1.36 -11.46
C VAL A 28 5.40 -0.29 -12.22
N LEU A 29 5.39 0.94 -11.69
CA LEU A 29 5.99 2.10 -12.33
C LEU A 29 7.20 2.58 -11.53
N ASN A 30 8.28 2.91 -12.24
CA ASN A 30 9.38 3.68 -11.66
C ASN A 30 9.01 5.18 -11.69
N LYS A 31 8.54 5.70 -10.57
CA LYS A 31 8.08 7.09 -10.44
C LYS A 31 9.20 8.12 -10.66
N ASP A 32 10.46 7.74 -10.45
CA ASP A 32 11.60 8.62 -10.67
C ASP A 32 11.83 8.96 -12.17
N LEU A 33 11.30 8.10 -13.06
CA LEU A 33 11.39 8.26 -14.50
C LEU A 33 10.16 8.95 -15.10
N VAL A 34 9.10 9.09 -14.33
CA VAL A 34 7.86 9.77 -14.75
C VAL A 34 7.89 11.20 -14.25
N LYS A 35 7.81 12.16 -15.16
CA LYS A 35 7.62 13.58 -14.82
C LYS A 35 6.16 13.78 -14.38
N SER A 36 5.86 13.48 -13.14
CA SER A 36 4.55 13.69 -12.54
C SER A 36 4.64 14.80 -11.50
N GLU A 37 3.82 15.81 -11.64
CA GLU A 37 3.71 16.91 -10.67
C GLU A 37 3.00 16.50 -9.37
N SER A 38 2.37 15.32 -9.33
CA SER A 38 1.68 14.82 -8.16
C SER A 38 2.58 13.87 -7.35
N SER A 39 3.32 14.41 -6.41
CA SER A 39 4.00 13.61 -5.39
C SER A 39 2.97 13.14 -4.36
N SER A 40 2.51 11.89 -4.48
CA SER A 40 1.77 11.25 -3.38
C SER A 40 2.74 10.73 -2.33
N VAL A 41 2.40 10.92 -1.07
CA VAL A 41 3.13 10.34 0.06
C VAL A 41 2.50 9.02 0.42
N ARG A 42 3.31 7.99 0.57
CA ARG A 42 2.89 6.68 1.05
C ARG A 42 3.43 6.45 2.46
N ALA A 43 2.60 5.96 3.34
CA ALA A 43 2.97 5.58 4.69
C ALA A 43 2.57 4.15 5.00
N ILE A 44 3.34 3.50 5.84
CA ILE A 44 3.02 2.23 6.47
C ILE A 44 2.62 2.53 7.90
N ILE A 45 1.44 2.07 8.31
CA ILE A 45 0.90 2.30 9.63
C ILE A 45 0.69 0.96 10.32
N GLU A 46 1.35 0.77 11.44
CA GLU A 46 1.16 -0.35 12.34
C GLU A 46 0.06 0.00 13.34
N VAL A 47 -0.90 -0.88 13.53
CA VAL A 47 -2.07 -0.65 14.38
C VAL A 47 -2.22 -1.76 15.39
N ASN A 48 -2.33 -1.38 16.66
CA ASN A 48 -2.71 -2.28 17.74
C ASN A 48 -4.21 -2.19 18.02
N ILE A 49 -4.86 -3.33 18.07
CA ILE A 49 -6.30 -3.44 18.25
C ILE A 49 -6.61 -4.20 19.53
N THR A 50 -7.64 -3.74 20.25
CA THR A 50 -8.24 -4.51 21.32
C THR A 50 -9.51 -5.15 20.78
N PRO A 51 -9.55 -6.48 20.58
CA PRO A 51 -10.76 -7.16 20.15
C PRO A 51 -11.80 -7.10 21.29
N GLN A 52 -12.99 -6.63 20.97
CA GLN A 52 -14.15 -6.75 21.87
C GLN A 52 -14.77 -8.14 21.73
N LYS A 53 -15.39 -8.62 22.80
CA LYS A 53 -15.99 -9.97 22.83
C LYS A 53 -17.00 -10.23 21.69
N ASP A 54 -17.64 -9.18 21.16
CA ASP A 54 -18.66 -9.28 20.13
C ASP A 54 -18.21 -8.80 18.74
N LEU A 55 -17.02 -8.18 18.65
CA LEU A 55 -16.44 -7.69 17.42
C LEU A 55 -15.07 -8.33 17.20
N GLY A 56 -15.02 -9.36 16.36
CA GLY A 56 -13.75 -9.95 15.93
C GLY A 56 -12.89 -9.00 15.13
N PHE A 57 -11.63 -9.37 14.91
CA PHE A 57 -10.67 -8.62 14.07
C PHE A 57 -11.22 -8.25 12.70
N GLU A 58 -12.05 -9.11 12.10
CA GLU A 58 -12.64 -8.91 10.78
C GLU A 58 -13.46 -7.62 10.68
N LYS A 59 -14.34 -7.35 11.64
CA LYS A 59 -15.18 -6.15 11.60
C LYS A 59 -14.40 -4.87 11.84
N ILE A 60 -13.35 -4.92 12.64
CA ILE A 60 -12.47 -3.79 12.88
C ILE A 60 -11.65 -3.51 11.62
N ALA A 61 -11.10 -4.55 11.00
CA ALA A 61 -10.39 -4.46 9.75
C ALA A 61 -11.29 -3.89 8.64
N GLU A 62 -12.56 -4.33 8.56
CA GLU A 62 -13.55 -3.83 7.60
C GLU A 62 -13.79 -2.32 7.73
N ARG A 63 -13.92 -1.82 8.94
CA ARG A 63 -14.03 -0.38 9.19
C ARG A 63 -12.80 0.38 8.70
N ILE A 64 -11.61 -0.17 8.97
CA ILE A 64 -10.34 0.47 8.64
C ILE A 64 -10.11 0.47 7.11
N TYR A 65 -10.27 -0.68 6.45
CA TYR A 65 -10.03 -0.73 5.01
C TYR A 65 -11.12 -0.06 4.17
N SER A 66 -12.25 0.28 4.77
CA SER A 66 -13.29 1.08 4.11
C SER A 66 -12.91 2.55 3.93
N PHE A 67 -11.89 3.05 4.62
CA PHE A 67 -11.39 4.40 4.39
C PHE A 67 -10.68 4.48 3.04
N PRO A 68 -11.00 5.48 2.20
CA PRO A 68 -10.41 5.62 0.86
C PRO A 68 -8.90 5.86 0.88
N GLU A 69 -8.35 6.37 1.98
CA GLU A 69 -6.92 6.59 2.15
C GLU A 69 -6.14 5.28 2.30
N VAL A 70 -6.80 4.19 2.73
CA VAL A 70 -6.19 2.87 2.94
C VAL A 70 -6.15 2.10 1.63
N THR A 71 -4.95 1.87 1.12
CA THR A 71 -4.71 1.13 -0.11
C THR A 71 -4.47 -0.35 0.12
N SER A 72 -4.00 -0.72 1.32
CA SER A 72 -3.81 -2.12 1.73
C SER A 72 -3.99 -2.28 3.23
N CYS A 73 -4.52 -3.42 3.64
CA CYS A 73 -4.72 -3.78 5.04
C CYS A 73 -4.37 -5.26 5.23
N TYR A 74 -3.48 -5.56 6.16
CA TYR A 74 -2.99 -6.90 6.45
C TYR A 74 -3.10 -7.21 7.93
N LEU A 75 -3.56 -8.41 8.26
CA LEU A 75 -3.47 -8.95 9.62
C LEU A 75 -2.07 -9.57 9.80
N LEU A 76 -1.40 -9.21 10.86
CA LEU A 76 -0.05 -9.67 11.17
C LEU A 76 -0.02 -10.56 12.40
N SER A 77 0.94 -11.46 12.42
CA SER A 77 1.39 -12.13 13.64
C SER A 77 2.61 -11.38 14.18
N GLY A 78 2.57 -10.91 15.42
CA GLY A 78 3.71 -10.20 16.02
C GLY A 78 3.27 -9.11 16.99
N THR A 79 4.09 -8.08 17.09
CA THR A 79 3.88 -6.96 18.03
C THR A 79 2.67 -6.10 17.69
N TYR A 80 2.34 -5.99 16.42
CA TYR A 80 1.21 -5.23 15.89
C TYR A 80 0.18 -6.17 15.28
N ASP A 81 -1.08 -5.78 15.34
CA ASP A 81 -2.18 -6.60 14.83
C ASP A 81 -2.46 -6.36 13.35
N LEU A 82 -2.50 -5.11 12.93
CA LEU A 82 -2.72 -4.74 11.54
C LEU A 82 -1.58 -3.87 10.99
N LEU A 83 -1.30 -4.06 9.70
CA LEU A 83 -0.44 -3.20 8.92
C LEU A 83 -1.26 -2.59 7.79
N LEU A 84 -1.27 -1.26 7.73
CA LEU A 84 -1.96 -0.50 6.70
C LEU A 84 -0.94 0.13 5.76
N VAL A 85 -1.27 0.19 4.48
CA VAL A 85 -0.62 1.08 3.52
C VAL A 85 -1.60 2.20 3.21
N VAL A 86 -1.18 3.43 3.44
CA VAL A 86 -2.00 4.64 3.28
C VAL A 86 -1.32 5.57 2.29
N GLU A 87 -2.10 6.17 1.42
CA GLU A 87 -1.62 7.18 0.48
C GLU A 87 -2.35 8.51 0.70
N GLY A 88 -1.59 9.59 0.65
CA GLY A 88 -2.09 10.95 0.75
C GLY A 88 -1.30 11.93 -0.12
N LYS A 89 -1.84 13.12 -0.33
CA LYS A 89 -1.18 14.17 -1.13
C LYS A 89 0.12 14.66 -0.50
N ASN A 90 0.17 14.70 0.81
CA ASN A 90 1.33 15.14 1.60
C ASN A 90 1.33 14.49 2.99
N ILE A 91 2.38 14.74 3.76
CA ILE A 91 2.55 14.20 5.13
C ILE A 91 1.39 14.64 6.05
N HIS A 92 0.92 15.87 5.93
CA HIS A 92 -0.17 16.39 6.76
C HIS A 92 -1.48 15.66 6.50
N THR A 93 -1.79 15.33 5.24
CA THR A 93 -2.99 14.54 4.88
C THR A 93 -2.96 13.17 5.55
N VAL A 94 -1.83 12.50 5.55
CA VAL A 94 -1.67 11.19 6.21
C VAL A 94 -1.75 11.33 7.73
N ALA A 95 -1.09 12.34 8.31
CA ALA A 95 -1.13 12.59 9.76
C ALA A 95 -2.55 12.92 10.24
N ASN A 96 -3.30 13.72 9.50
CA ASN A 96 -4.70 14.02 9.80
C ASN A 96 -5.58 12.79 9.72
N PHE A 97 -5.40 11.95 8.71
CA PHE A 97 -6.10 10.66 8.61
C PHE A 97 -5.90 9.81 9.88
N VAL A 98 -4.65 9.69 10.33
CA VAL A 98 -4.34 8.92 11.54
C VAL A 98 -5.00 9.53 12.77
N ALA A 99 -4.87 10.83 12.95
CA ALA A 99 -5.37 11.52 14.15
C ALA A 99 -6.91 11.59 14.20
N GLU A 100 -7.55 11.91 13.08
CA GLU A 100 -8.99 12.20 13.04
C GLU A 100 -9.85 10.98 12.75
N LYS A 101 -9.34 10.00 12.00
CA LYS A 101 -10.11 8.83 11.58
C LYS A 101 -9.64 7.54 12.27
N LEU A 102 -8.35 7.22 12.18
CA LEU A 102 -7.84 5.94 12.65
C LEU A 102 -7.76 5.88 14.19
N ALA A 103 -7.12 6.85 14.82
CA ALA A 103 -6.97 6.90 16.27
C ALA A 103 -8.28 7.14 17.04
N CYS A 104 -9.31 7.64 16.36
CA CYS A 104 -10.64 7.84 16.94
C CYS A 104 -11.48 6.56 17.03
N LEU A 105 -11.05 5.47 16.41
CA LEU A 105 -11.77 4.19 16.52
C LEU A 105 -11.56 3.60 17.91
N GLU A 106 -12.66 3.25 18.57
CA GLU A 106 -12.64 2.76 19.97
C GLU A 106 -11.74 1.51 20.16
N ASN A 107 -11.63 0.70 19.12
CA ASN A 107 -10.86 -0.54 19.15
C ASN A 107 -9.37 -0.33 18.83
N VAL A 108 -8.96 0.84 18.40
CA VAL A 108 -7.57 1.18 18.10
C VAL A 108 -6.89 1.67 19.38
N ARG A 109 -5.95 0.88 19.87
CA ARG A 109 -5.22 1.15 21.11
C ARG A 109 -3.97 1.99 20.88
N GLY A 110 -3.35 1.83 19.73
CA GLY A 110 -2.14 2.54 19.36
C GLY A 110 -1.79 2.41 17.89
N THR A 111 -1.08 3.39 17.38
CA THR A 111 -0.62 3.42 15.99
C THR A 111 0.83 3.88 15.93
N ALA A 112 1.60 3.34 14.96
CA ALA A 112 2.91 3.84 14.60
C ALA A 112 2.94 4.10 13.09
N THR A 113 3.27 5.32 12.70
CA THR A 113 3.29 5.74 11.30
C THR A 113 4.72 5.87 10.79
N HIS A 114 5.01 5.17 9.69
CA HIS A 114 6.29 5.19 9.00
C HIS A 114 6.10 5.73 7.59
N PHE A 115 6.69 6.89 7.30
CA PHE A 115 6.65 7.43 5.95
C PHE A 115 7.66 6.73 5.05
N MET A 116 7.21 6.29 3.89
CA MET A 116 8.07 5.63 2.92
C MET A 116 8.95 6.68 2.21
N LEU A 117 10.24 6.64 2.47
CA LEU A 117 11.19 7.60 1.91
C LEU A 117 11.65 7.20 0.50
N LYS A 118 11.89 5.90 0.28
CA LYS A 118 12.40 5.39 -0.99
C LYS A 118 12.02 3.94 -1.18
N LYS A 119 11.70 3.57 -2.41
CA LYS A 119 11.49 2.18 -2.81
C LYS A 119 12.70 1.67 -3.58
N TYR A 120 13.25 0.57 -3.17
CA TYR A 120 14.34 -0.11 -3.88
C TYR A 120 13.85 -1.24 -4.77
N LYS A 121 12.83 -1.95 -4.31
CA LYS A 121 12.22 -3.08 -5.00
C LYS A 121 10.72 -3.13 -4.68
N GLU A 122 9.89 -3.44 -5.65
CA GLU A 122 8.45 -3.64 -5.47
C GLU A 122 7.94 -4.77 -6.38
N ASP A 123 7.12 -5.65 -5.82
CA ASP A 123 6.54 -6.80 -6.53
C ASP A 123 7.58 -7.62 -7.34
N GLY A 124 8.78 -7.83 -6.78
CA GLY A 124 9.87 -8.55 -7.42
C GLY A 124 10.70 -7.74 -8.42
N VAL A 125 10.32 -6.49 -8.70
CA VAL A 125 11.00 -5.62 -9.66
C VAL A 125 11.95 -4.66 -8.95
N ILE A 126 13.22 -4.62 -9.38
CA ILE A 126 14.22 -3.68 -8.87
C ILE A 126 14.01 -2.32 -9.52
N LEU A 127 13.81 -1.29 -8.69
CA LEU A 127 13.64 0.09 -9.14
C LEU A 127 15.01 0.77 -9.21
N LYS A 128 15.50 1.00 -10.44
CA LYS A 128 16.74 1.76 -10.64
C LYS A 128 16.45 3.25 -10.50
N HIS A 129 17.10 3.91 -9.56
CA HIS A 129 17.03 5.35 -9.38
C HIS A 129 18.04 6.04 -10.29
N LYS A 130 17.68 7.25 -10.78
CA LYS A 130 18.67 8.11 -11.44
C LYS A 130 19.74 8.44 -10.41
N GLU A 131 20.98 8.07 -10.68
CA GLU A 131 22.12 8.60 -9.93
C GLU A 131 22.14 10.12 -10.18
N GLU A 132 21.82 10.91 -9.16
CA GLU A 132 22.21 12.32 -9.17
C GLU A 132 23.74 12.35 -9.10
N ASN A 133 24.38 12.46 -10.27
CA ASN A 133 25.79 12.77 -10.36
C ASN A 133 26.01 14.20 -9.80
N LYS A 134 25.97 14.32 -8.47
CA LYS A 134 26.57 15.44 -7.77
C LYS A 134 28.08 15.25 -7.83
N ARG A 135 28.67 15.40 -9.01
CA ARG A 135 30.07 15.76 -9.10
C ARG A 135 30.17 17.15 -8.46
N ILE A 136 30.64 17.19 -7.23
CA ILE A 136 31.16 18.42 -6.64
C ILE A 136 32.28 18.85 -7.57
N ALA A 137 32.06 19.91 -8.36
CA ALA A 137 33.08 20.54 -9.09
C ALA A 137 34.04 21.16 -8.07
N ILE A 138 35.14 20.47 -7.79
CA ILE A 138 36.24 21.04 -7.05
C ILE A 138 36.89 22.03 -7.99
N SER A 139 36.56 23.32 -7.85
CA SER A 139 37.32 24.42 -8.49
C SER A 139 38.57 24.68 -7.65
N TYR A 140 39.71 24.52 -8.29
CA TYR A 140 40.99 25.01 -7.74
C TYR A 140 41.09 26.53 -7.82
#